data_bb6c2e71004616ff8991b322a6e6f3a3
#
_entry.id   bb6c2e71004616ff8991b322a6e6f3a3
#
_cell.length_a   1.000
_cell.length_b   1.000
_cell.length_c   1.000
_cell.angle_alpha   90.00
_cell.angle_beta   90.00
_cell.angle_gamma   90.00
#
_symmetry.space_group_name_H-M   'P 1'
#
loop_
_entity.id
_entity.type
_entity.pdbx_description
1 polymer ?
#
loop_
_entity_poly.entity_id
_entity_poly.type
_entity_poly.pdbx_seq_one_letter_code
_entity_poly.pdbx_strand_id
1 'polypeptide(L)'
;MTPLRPLQGTRILSLALNLPGPAALLRCARLGAECTKLEPLPQPGQPSADPMGIYSPAAYGELHQGVRVLHAHLKTDEGQAALHAELARTDVLLTSFRPSALAKLGLGWEALQARYPRLSLVRIVGALGERAEEPGHDLTYQAEAGLLTSPQVPPTLFADMAGALMASEAVLQALLARGQQGAGVCIEVGLAEAAQWLALPLH
;
A
#
# COMPACT_ATOMS: atom_id res chain seq x y z
N MET A 1 -1.09 -4.53 30.44
CA MET A 1 -2.18 -4.81 29.48
C MET A 1 -1.57 -5.44 28.23
N THR A 2 -2.09 -6.58 27.80
CA THR A 2 -1.67 -7.18 26.51
C THR A 2 -2.13 -6.26 25.37
N PRO A 3 -1.27 -5.92 24.41
CA PRO A 3 -1.67 -5.07 23.30
C PRO A 3 -2.78 -5.75 22.49
N LEU A 4 -3.79 -4.97 22.10
CA LEU A 4 -4.84 -5.44 21.22
C LEU A 4 -4.24 -5.84 19.85
N ARG A 5 -4.65 -7.01 19.35
CA ARG A 5 -4.24 -7.55 18.06
C ARG A 5 -5.47 -7.80 17.15
N PRO A 6 -6.17 -6.75 16.72
CA PRO A 6 -7.43 -6.88 15.99
C PRO A 6 -7.24 -7.54 14.61
N LEU A 7 -6.03 -7.58 14.07
CA LEU A 7 -5.70 -8.22 12.79
C LEU A 7 -5.05 -9.62 12.97
N GLN A 8 -5.08 -10.20 14.17
CA GLN A 8 -4.55 -11.54 14.37
C GLN A 8 -5.27 -12.56 13.48
N GLY A 9 -4.50 -13.38 12.75
CA GLY A 9 -5.03 -14.34 11.79
C GLY A 9 -5.37 -13.75 10.42
N THR A 10 -5.19 -12.44 10.22
CA THR A 10 -5.34 -11.78 8.91
C THR A 10 -4.02 -11.84 8.14
N ARG A 11 -4.08 -12.16 6.84
CA ARG A 11 -2.93 -12.19 5.93
C ARG A 11 -3.00 -11.04 4.94
N ILE A 12 -1.96 -10.23 4.89
CA ILE A 12 -1.85 -9.08 4.00
C ILE A 12 -0.66 -9.29 3.09
N LEU A 13 -0.91 -9.24 1.77
CA LEU A 13 0.12 -9.18 0.75
C LEU A 13 0.25 -7.73 0.27
N SER A 14 1.47 -7.21 0.23
CA SER A 14 1.75 -5.88 -0.31
C SER A 14 2.64 -5.96 -1.55
N LEU A 15 2.24 -5.23 -2.60
CA LEU A 15 3.06 -4.93 -3.78
C LEU A 15 3.53 -3.47 -3.76
N ALA A 16 3.19 -2.72 -2.71
CA ALA A 16 3.50 -1.30 -2.62
C ALA A 16 4.98 -1.07 -2.30
N LEU A 17 5.55 -0.06 -2.96
CA LEU A 17 6.93 0.40 -2.78
C LEU A 17 6.97 1.79 -2.14
N ASN A 18 8.16 2.25 -1.83
CA ASN A 18 8.46 3.54 -1.19
C ASN A 18 7.89 3.65 0.24
N LEU A 19 7.12 4.72 0.55
CA LEU A 19 6.77 5.04 1.93
C LEU A 19 5.32 4.67 2.31
N PRO A 20 4.26 5.12 1.60
CA PRO A 20 2.90 5.00 2.15
C PRO A 20 2.45 3.56 2.33
N GLY A 21 2.75 2.68 1.37
CA GLY A 21 2.39 1.27 1.45
C GLY A 21 3.14 0.50 2.54
N PRO A 22 4.48 0.53 2.58
CA PRO A 22 5.26 -0.08 3.66
C PRO A 22 4.91 0.44 5.06
N ALA A 23 4.66 1.74 5.22
CA ALA A 23 4.23 2.30 6.50
C ALA A 23 2.84 1.80 6.93
N ALA A 24 1.88 1.68 5.99
CA ALA A 24 0.59 1.06 6.25
C ALA A 24 0.74 -0.43 6.63
N LEU A 25 1.62 -1.15 5.92
CA LEU A 25 1.87 -2.57 6.18
C LEU A 25 2.48 -2.81 7.57
N LEU A 26 3.46 -1.99 7.98
CA LEU A 26 4.03 -2.03 9.33
C LEU A 26 2.95 -1.80 10.41
N ARG A 27 2.03 -0.84 10.19
CA ARG A 27 0.92 -0.61 11.11
C ARG A 27 0.03 -1.85 11.24
N CYS A 28 -0.29 -2.50 10.12
CA CYS A 28 -1.06 -3.74 10.12
C CYS A 28 -0.32 -4.88 10.85
N ALA A 29 0.99 -5.01 10.66
CA ALA A 29 1.81 -5.99 11.39
C ALA A 29 1.79 -5.72 12.90
N ARG A 30 1.89 -4.47 13.34
CA ARG A 30 1.76 -4.07 14.75
C ARG A 30 0.37 -4.37 15.34
N LEU A 31 -0.66 -4.37 14.51
CA LEU A 31 -2.02 -4.77 14.88
C LEU A 31 -2.23 -6.31 14.85
N GLY A 32 -1.19 -7.08 14.50
CA GLY A 32 -1.18 -8.54 14.58
C GLY A 32 -1.37 -9.27 13.26
N ALA A 33 -1.43 -8.58 12.11
CA ALA A 33 -1.52 -9.23 10.81
C ALA A 33 -0.22 -9.98 10.44
N GLU A 34 -0.36 -11.06 9.69
CA GLU A 34 0.73 -11.72 8.97
C GLU A 34 0.97 -10.96 7.67
N CYS A 35 2.05 -10.18 7.62
CA CYS A 35 2.36 -9.30 6.51
C CYS A 35 3.46 -9.88 5.62
N THR A 36 3.20 -9.93 4.32
CA THR A 36 4.17 -10.27 3.29
C THR A 36 4.26 -9.12 2.30
N LYS A 37 5.48 -8.75 1.92
CA LYS A 37 5.73 -7.83 0.81
C LYS A 37 6.39 -8.60 -0.32
N LEU A 38 5.86 -8.45 -1.53
CA LEU A 38 6.45 -9.01 -2.75
C LEU A 38 7.05 -7.86 -3.56
N GLU A 39 8.36 -7.87 -3.67
CA GLU A 39 9.14 -6.89 -4.41
C GLU A 39 9.66 -7.45 -5.75
N PRO A 40 9.96 -6.58 -6.72
CA PRO A 40 10.77 -6.97 -7.86
C PRO A 40 12.14 -7.52 -7.41
N LEU A 41 12.84 -8.19 -8.31
CA LEU A 41 14.23 -8.55 -8.07
C LEU A 41 15.10 -7.28 -8.05
N PRO A 42 16.02 -7.12 -7.08
CA PRO A 42 16.94 -5.99 -7.08
C PRO A 42 17.84 -6.02 -8.32
N GLN A 43 18.23 -4.86 -8.83
CA GLN A 43 19.22 -4.74 -9.88
C GLN A 43 20.59 -5.22 -9.39
N PRO A 44 21.46 -5.76 -10.28
CA PRO A 44 22.80 -6.14 -9.88
C PRO A 44 23.53 -5.02 -9.14
N GLY A 45 24.04 -5.32 -7.95
CA GLY A 45 24.75 -4.36 -7.10
C GLY A 45 23.86 -3.43 -6.27
N GLN A 46 22.53 -3.53 -6.36
CA GLN A 46 21.61 -2.78 -5.50
C GLN A 46 21.12 -3.63 -4.31
N PRO A 47 20.97 -3.04 -3.12
CA PRO A 47 20.56 -3.76 -1.92
C PRO A 47 19.05 -4.10 -1.93
N SER A 48 18.24 -3.36 -2.69
CA SER A 48 16.78 -3.52 -2.76
C SER A 48 16.25 -3.08 -4.12
N ALA A 49 15.10 -3.61 -4.52
CA ALA A 49 14.32 -3.10 -5.64
C ALA A 49 13.36 -1.99 -5.22
N ASP A 50 13.07 -1.86 -3.92
CA ASP A 50 12.36 -0.72 -3.37
C ASP A 50 13.28 0.50 -3.33
N PRO A 51 12.91 1.64 -3.95
CA PRO A 51 13.72 2.85 -3.91
C PRO A 51 14.11 3.27 -2.49
N MET A 52 13.24 3.10 -1.49
CA MET A 52 13.56 3.42 -0.10
C MET A 52 14.73 2.59 0.44
N GLY A 53 14.87 1.33 0.04
CA GLY A 53 16.01 0.49 0.41
C GLY A 53 17.34 0.99 -0.15
N ILE A 54 17.29 1.88 -1.17
CA ILE A 54 18.48 2.50 -1.78
C ILE A 54 18.78 3.83 -1.09
N TYR A 55 17.80 4.74 -1.00
CA TYR A 55 18.06 6.10 -0.48
C TYR A 55 17.95 6.24 1.04
N SER A 56 17.25 5.31 1.72
CA SER A 56 17.14 5.29 3.19
C SER A 56 17.06 3.85 3.73
N PRO A 57 18.16 3.08 3.70
CA PRO A 57 18.17 1.67 4.15
C PRO A 57 17.72 1.48 5.60
N ALA A 58 18.02 2.44 6.49
CA ALA A 58 17.60 2.41 7.88
C ALA A 58 16.07 2.48 8.01
N ALA A 59 15.43 3.45 7.34
CA ALA A 59 13.99 3.58 7.33
C ALA A 59 13.32 2.37 6.65
N TYR A 60 13.90 1.85 5.57
CA TYR A 60 13.44 0.61 4.95
C TYR A 60 13.43 -0.54 5.96
N GLY A 61 14.53 -0.73 6.71
CA GLY A 61 14.64 -1.78 7.73
C GLY A 61 13.58 -1.62 8.83
N GLU A 62 13.32 -0.39 9.28
CA GLU A 62 12.29 -0.11 10.28
C GLU A 62 10.88 -0.41 9.76
N LEU A 63 10.57 -0.01 8.53
CA LEU A 63 9.26 -0.22 7.92
C LEU A 63 8.95 -1.70 7.65
N HIS A 64 9.98 -2.54 7.56
CA HIS A 64 9.82 -3.97 7.30
C HIS A 64 10.00 -4.86 8.55
N GLN A 65 10.01 -4.26 9.75
CA GLN A 65 10.04 -5.04 10.99
C GLN A 65 8.79 -5.93 11.12
N GLY A 66 9.01 -7.25 11.20
CA GLY A 66 7.93 -8.23 11.27
C GLY A 66 7.20 -8.49 9.94
N VAL A 67 7.70 -7.96 8.82
CA VAL A 67 7.20 -8.18 7.47
C VAL A 67 8.09 -9.18 6.75
N ARG A 68 7.52 -10.21 6.13
CA ARG A 68 8.23 -11.15 5.28
C ARG A 68 8.40 -10.54 3.88
N VAL A 69 9.62 -10.32 3.44
CA VAL A 69 9.91 -9.81 2.10
C VAL A 69 10.23 -10.98 1.17
N LEU A 70 9.55 -11.04 0.03
CA LEU A 70 9.76 -11.97 -1.06
C LEU A 70 10.13 -11.19 -2.32
N HIS A 71 10.84 -11.84 -3.23
CA HIS A 71 11.20 -11.25 -4.51
C HIS A 71 10.69 -12.11 -5.67
N ALA A 72 10.06 -11.48 -6.66
CA ALA A 72 9.60 -12.15 -7.87
C ALA A 72 9.58 -11.20 -9.07
N HIS A 73 9.86 -11.74 -10.25
CA HIS A 73 9.73 -11.02 -11.50
C HIS A 73 8.32 -11.21 -12.05
N LEU A 74 7.39 -10.31 -11.77
CA LEU A 74 5.96 -10.46 -12.10
C LEU A 74 5.62 -10.52 -13.60
N LYS A 75 6.61 -10.37 -14.48
CA LYS A 75 6.44 -10.52 -15.94
C LYS A 75 6.84 -11.91 -16.44
N THR A 76 7.26 -12.83 -15.57
CA THR A 76 7.57 -14.22 -15.88
C THR A 76 6.49 -15.15 -15.34
N ASP A 77 6.36 -16.33 -15.92
CA ASP A 77 5.38 -17.33 -15.47
C ASP A 77 5.66 -17.79 -14.04
N GLU A 78 6.93 -17.94 -13.67
CA GLU A 78 7.35 -18.31 -12.31
C GLU A 78 6.99 -17.22 -11.31
N GLY A 79 7.21 -15.95 -11.68
CA GLY A 79 6.86 -14.81 -10.83
C GLY A 79 5.34 -14.65 -10.65
N GLN A 80 4.58 -14.90 -11.72
CA GLN A 80 3.11 -14.95 -11.66
C GLN A 80 2.63 -16.12 -10.81
N ALA A 81 3.21 -17.30 -10.95
CA ALA A 81 2.88 -18.45 -10.12
C ALA A 81 3.14 -18.17 -8.62
N ALA A 82 4.29 -17.57 -8.30
CA ALA A 82 4.62 -17.17 -6.93
C ALA A 82 3.62 -16.14 -6.36
N LEU A 83 3.27 -15.12 -7.14
CA LEU A 83 2.26 -14.12 -6.76
C LEU A 83 0.90 -14.78 -6.50
N HIS A 84 0.44 -15.63 -7.41
CA HIS A 84 -0.86 -16.28 -7.27
C HIS A 84 -0.91 -17.29 -6.11
N ALA A 85 0.21 -17.93 -5.77
CA ALA A 85 0.32 -18.76 -4.57
C ALA A 85 0.15 -17.94 -3.28
N GLU A 86 0.70 -16.72 -3.24
CA GLU A 86 0.48 -15.80 -2.11
C GLU A 86 -0.96 -15.27 -2.09
N LEU A 87 -1.52 -14.83 -3.23
CA LEU A 87 -2.88 -14.31 -3.34
C LEU A 87 -3.94 -15.32 -2.87
N ALA A 88 -3.74 -16.62 -3.17
CA ALA A 88 -4.68 -17.67 -2.78
C ALA A 88 -4.90 -17.80 -1.26
N ARG A 89 -3.98 -17.29 -0.46
CA ARG A 89 -4.03 -17.31 1.01
C ARG A 89 -4.12 -15.93 1.65
N THR A 90 -4.27 -14.88 0.84
CA THR A 90 -4.29 -13.48 1.27
C THR A 90 -5.71 -13.00 1.53
N ASP A 91 -5.91 -12.24 2.59
CA ASP A 91 -7.17 -11.57 2.91
C ASP A 91 -7.27 -10.20 2.25
N VAL A 92 -6.16 -9.44 2.24
CA VAL A 92 -6.09 -8.10 1.67
C VAL A 92 -4.83 -7.96 0.82
N LEU A 93 -5.00 -7.56 -0.43
CA LEU A 93 -3.92 -7.09 -1.29
C LEU A 93 -3.78 -5.57 -1.12
N LEU A 94 -2.60 -5.12 -0.70
CA LEU A 94 -2.23 -3.71 -0.63
C LEU A 94 -1.29 -3.36 -1.78
N THR A 95 -1.58 -2.32 -2.54
CA THR A 95 -0.74 -1.91 -3.68
C THR A 95 -0.69 -0.41 -3.86
N SER A 96 0.40 0.09 -4.44
CA SER A 96 0.55 1.47 -4.90
C SER A 96 0.75 1.56 -6.42
N PHE A 97 0.42 0.50 -7.15
CA PHE A 97 0.43 0.55 -8.61
C PHE A 97 -0.75 1.35 -9.13
N ARG A 98 -0.52 2.14 -10.18
CA ARG A 98 -1.61 2.77 -10.93
C ARG A 98 -2.59 1.71 -11.44
N PRO A 99 -3.88 2.04 -11.55
CA PRO A 99 -4.91 1.08 -12.00
C PRO A 99 -4.55 0.37 -13.31
N SER A 100 -4.07 1.12 -14.31
CA SER A 100 -3.67 0.58 -15.61
C SER A 100 -2.46 -0.36 -15.52
N ALA A 101 -1.49 -0.06 -14.65
CA ALA A 101 -0.33 -0.91 -14.44
C ALA A 101 -0.72 -2.22 -13.74
N LEU A 102 -1.62 -2.15 -12.77
CA LEU A 102 -2.16 -3.32 -12.08
C LEU A 102 -2.97 -4.21 -13.04
N ALA A 103 -3.80 -3.60 -13.88
CA ALA A 103 -4.57 -4.32 -14.90
C ALA A 103 -3.67 -5.06 -15.91
N LYS A 104 -2.55 -4.46 -16.35
CA LYS A 104 -1.57 -5.09 -17.24
C LYS A 104 -0.89 -6.33 -16.62
N LEU A 105 -0.87 -6.44 -15.30
CA LEU A 105 -0.38 -7.61 -14.57
C LEU A 105 -1.48 -8.67 -14.37
N GLY A 106 -2.70 -8.47 -14.88
CA GLY A 106 -3.84 -9.35 -14.64
C GLY A 106 -4.44 -9.22 -13.23
N LEU A 107 -4.13 -8.14 -12.53
CA LEU A 107 -4.53 -7.86 -11.15
C LEU A 107 -5.58 -6.74 -11.04
N GLY A 108 -6.29 -6.43 -12.14
CA GLY A 108 -7.46 -5.56 -12.08
C GLY A 108 -8.52 -6.11 -11.13
N TRP A 109 -9.33 -5.22 -10.54
CA TRP A 109 -10.28 -5.60 -9.49
C TRP A 109 -11.22 -6.74 -9.94
N GLU A 110 -11.79 -6.65 -11.13
CA GLU A 110 -12.72 -7.65 -11.68
C GLU A 110 -12.05 -9.02 -11.81
N ALA A 111 -10.79 -9.06 -12.27
CA ALA A 111 -10.02 -10.29 -12.42
C ALA A 111 -9.67 -10.90 -11.05
N LEU A 112 -9.29 -10.06 -10.08
CA LEU A 112 -9.01 -10.49 -8.71
C LEU A 112 -10.27 -11.05 -8.04
N GLN A 113 -11.40 -10.34 -8.14
CA GLN A 113 -12.66 -10.74 -7.56
C GLN A 113 -13.18 -12.06 -8.15
N ALA A 114 -13.06 -12.22 -9.48
CA ALA A 114 -13.47 -13.45 -10.14
C ALA A 114 -12.64 -14.67 -9.68
N ARG A 115 -11.35 -14.48 -9.47
CA ARG A 115 -10.44 -15.58 -9.08
C ARG A 115 -10.37 -15.80 -7.56
N TYR A 116 -10.48 -14.72 -6.78
CA TYR A 116 -10.36 -14.72 -5.32
C TYR A 116 -11.53 -13.93 -4.70
N PRO A 117 -12.75 -14.48 -4.67
CA PRO A 117 -13.95 -13.72 -4.28
C PRO A 117 -13.92 -13.10 -2.88
N ARG A 118 -13.09 -13.63 -1.99
CA ARG A 118 -12.94 -13.12 -0.61
C ARG A 118 -11.74 -12.19 -0.41
N LEU A 119 -10.88 -12.04 -1.42
CA LEU A 119 -9.75 -11.12 -1.38
C LEU A 119 -10.27 -9.68 -1.48
N SER A 120 -9.85 -8.83 -0.57
CA SER A 120 -10.06 -7.39 -0.70
C SER A 120 -8.83 -6.72 -1.32
N LEU A 121 -9.05 -5.62 -2.04
CA LEU A 121 -8.00 -4.80 -2.63
C LEU A 121 -8.01 -3.42 -1.96
N VAL A 122 -6.88 -3.02 -1.38
CA VAL A 122 -6.60 -1.64 -0.96
C VAL A 122 -5.57 -1.06 -1.90
N ARG A 123 -5.94 -0.02 -2.65
CA ARG A 123 -5.11 0.61 -3.67
C ARG A 123 -4.78 2.04 -3.26
N ILE A 124 -3.49 2.31 -3.03
CA ILE A 124 -2.99 3.67 -2.82
C ILE A 124 -2.73 4.29 -4.18
N VAL A 125 -3.33 5.44 -4.44
CA VAL A 125 -3.20 6.21 -5.68
C VAL A 125 -2.79 7.65 -5.37
N GLY A 126 -2.29 8.38 -6.36
CA GLY A 126 -1.92 9.78 -6.18
C GLY A 126 -3.12 10.65 -5.83
N ALA A 127 -4.22 10.52 -6.56
CA ALA A 127 -5.51 11.15 -6.30
C ALA A 127 -6.62 10.20 -6.74
N LEU A 128 -7.83 10.39 -6.24
CA LEU A 128 -8.97 9.52 -6.55
C LEU A 128 -9.58 9.81 -7.94
N GLY A 129 -10.35 8.85 -8.43
CA GLY A 129 -11.14 8.97 -9.67
C GLY A 129 -10.27 9.06 -10.92
N GLU A 130 -10.60 9.99 -11.83
CA GLU A 130 -9.91 10.16 -13.10
C GLU A 130 -8.42 10.50 -12.95
N ARG A 131 -8.04 11.12 -11.83
CA ARG A 131 -6.67 11.49 -11.50
C ARG A 131 -5.81 10.33 -10.98
N ALA A 132 -6.36 9.13 -10.79
CA ALA A 132 -5.62 7.96 -10.27
C ALA A 132 -4.45 7.51 -11.16
N GLU A 133 -4.45 7.90 -12.43
CA GLU A 133 -3.38 7.63 -13.39
C GLU A 133 -2.32 8.75 -13.45
N GLU A 134 -2.57 9.90 -12.81
CA GLU A 134 -1.64 11.03 -12.85
C GLU A 134 -0.37 10.73 -12.05
N PRO A 135 0.80 11.19 -12.54
CA PRO A 135 2.03 11.14 -11.76
C PRO A 135 2.00 12.20 -10.65
N GLY A 136 2.46 11.84 -9.48
CA GLY A 136 2.60 12.76 -8.38
C GLY A 136 3.47 12.17 -7.27
N HIS A 137 3.96 13.04 -6.42
CA HIS A 137 4.72 12.72 -5.23
C HIS A 137 4.21 13.56 -4.05
N ASP A 138 4.62 13.22 -2.87
CA ASP A 138 4.20 13.85 -1.62
C ASP A 138 4.12 15.38 -1.66
N LEU A 139 5.20 16.04 -2.13
CA LEU A 139 5.24 17.52 -2.23
C LEU A 139 4.22 18.09 -3.21
N THR A 140 3.85 17.34 -4.28
CA THR A 140 2.80 17.74 -5.21
C THR A 140 1.48 17.87 -4.47
N TYR A 141 1.11 16.86 -3.71
CA TYR A 141 -0.15 16.82 -2.97
C TYR A 141 -0.17 17.83 -1.81
N GLN A 142 0.97 18.02 -1.14
CA GLN A 142 1.11 19.07 -0.11
C GLN A 142 0.91 20.46 -0.71
N ALA A 143 1.48 20.73 -1.90
CA ALA A 143 1.32 22.02 -2.58
C ALA A 143 -0.15 22.25 -2.99
N GLU A 144 -0.78 21.26 -3.60
CA GLU A 144 -2.21 21.32 -3.99
C GLU A 144 -3.13 21.55 -2.79
N ALA A 145 -2.81 20.97 -1.63
CA ALA A 145 -3.58 21.14 -0.40
C ALA A 145 -3.27 22.40 0.39
N GLY A 146 -2.31 23.24 -0.05
CA GLY A 146 -1.91 24.47 0.65
C GLY A 146 -1.07 24.21 1.92
N LEU A 147 -0.50 23.04 2.09
CA LEU A 147 0.35 22.70 3.25
C LEU A 147 1.77 23.26 3.12
N LEU A 148 2.20 23.70 1.94
CA LEU A 148 3.50 24.35 1.72
C LEU A 148 3.37 25.85 1.94
N THR A 149 3.63 26.29 3.17
CA THR A 149 3.52 27.71 3.57
C THR A 149 4.82 28.49 3.42
N SER A 150 5.91 27.85 3.06
CA SER A 150 7.23 28.44 2.86
C SER A 150 8.03 27.68 1.80
N PRO A 151 9.13 28.27 1.27
CA PRO A 151 9.99 27.58 0.31
C PRO A 151 10.89 26.48 0.94
N GLN A 152 10.77 26.25 2.25
CA GLN A 152 11.52 25.22 2.94
C GLN A 152 10.88 23.86 2.72
N VAL A 153 11.73 22.83 2.59
CA VAL A 153 11.28 21.45 2.51
C VAL A 153 10.61 21.08 3.84
N PRO A 154 9.39 20.50 3.81
CA PRO A 154 8.71 20.03 5.02
C PRO A 154 9.55 19.01 5.78
N PRO A 155 9.42 18.94 7.12
CA PRO A 155 10.22 18.03 7.95
C PRO A 155 9.85 16.55 7.75
N THR A 156 8.74 16.27 7.07
CA THR A 156 8.27 14.92 6.77
C THR A 156 7.41 14.92 5.51
N LEU A 157 7.13 13.72 5.00
CA LEU A 157 6.26 13.46 3.85
C LEU A 157 4.80 13.34 4.35
N PHE A 158 4.13 14.50 4.53
CA PHE A 158 2.82 14.58 5.17
C PHE A 158 1.74 13.81 4.41
N ALA A 159 1.67 13.95 3.07
CA ALA A 159 0.68 13.26 2.25
C ALA A 159 0.89 11.74 2.29
N ASP A 160 2.13 11.28 2.15
CA ASP A 160 2.48 9.87 2.19
C ASP A 160 2.18 9.25 3.57
N MET A 161 2.52 9.94 4.65
CA MET A 161 2.31 9.44 6.01
C MET A 161 0.82 9.44 6.39
N ALA A 162 0.06 10.47 6.01
CA ALA A 162 -1.39 10.48 6.17
C ALA A 162 -2.05 9.40 5.31
N GLY A 163 -1.60 9.23 4.06
CA GLY A 163 -2.05 8.16 3.17
C GLY A 163 -1.76 6.77 3.76
N ALA A 164 -0.63 6.57 4.44
CA ALA A 164 -0.33 5.33 5.14
C ALA A 164 -1.31 5.05 6.30
N LEU A 165 -1.70 6.09 7.05
CA LEU A 165 -2.72 5.97 8.09
C LEU A 165 -4.06 5.57 7.48
N MET A 166 -4.51 6.28 6.44
CA MET A 166 -5.77 5.99 5.73
C MET A 166 -5.75 4.60 5.08
N ALA A 167 -4.62 4.17 4.51
CA ALA A 167 -4.50 2.83 3.93
C ALA A 167 -4.59 1.72 4.98
N SER A 168 -3.99 1.91 6.17
CA SER A 168 -4.14 0.96 7.27
C SER A 168 -5.59 0.93 7.82
N GLU A 169 -6.28 2.07 7.82
CA GLU A 169 -7.71 2.15 8.13
C GLU A 169 -8.55 1.44 7.05
N ALA A 170 -8.25 1.66 5.77
CA ALA A 170 -8.93 1.01 4.66
C ALA A 170 -8.80 -0.53 4.72
N VAL A 171 -7.68 -1.06 5.21
CA VAL A 171 -7.54 -2.50 5.49
C VAL A 171 -8.56 -2.96 6.52
N LEU A 172 -8.74 -2.23 7.62
CA LEU A 172 -9.75 -2.54 8.65
C LEU A 172 -11.17 -2.44 8.09
N GLN A 173 -11.46 -1.37 7.33
CA GLN A 173 -12.75 -1.18 6.67
C GLN A 173 -13.07 -2.33 5.72
N ALA A 174 -12.09 -2.76 4.89
CA ALA A 174 -12.24 -3.85 3.94
C ALA A 174 -12.56 -5.18 4.63
N LEU A 175 -11.90 -5.46 5.77
CA LEU A 175 -12.15 -6.68 6.54
C LEU A 175 -13.54 -6.66 7.21
N LEU A 176 -13.96 -5.52 7.75
CA LEU A 176 -15.29 -5.34 8.33
C LEU A 176 -16.38 -5.49 7.26
N ALA A 177 -16.23 -4.83 6.11
CA ALA A 177 -17.17 -4.94 4.99
C ALA A 177 -17.25 -6.38 4.47
N ARG A 178 -16.12 -7.06 4.32
CA ARG A 178 -16.07 -8.47 3.94
C ARG A 178 -16.79 -9.36 4.94
N GLY A 179 -16.66 -9.08 6.24
CA GLY A 179 -17.38 -9.80 7.29
C GLY A 179 -18.90 -9.68 7.17
N GLN A 180 -19.40 -8.53 6.73
CA GLN A 180 -20.83 -8.26 6.53
C GLN A 180 -21.37 -8.81 5.21
N GLN A 181 -20.60 -8.70 4.13
CA GLN A 181 -21.06 -9.00 2.76
C GLN A 181 -20.68 -10.42 2.28
N GLY A 182 -19.73 -11.07 2.97
CA GLY A 182 -19.21 -12.38 2.58
C GLY A 182 -18.21 -12.37 1.42
N ALA A 183 -18.00 -11.23 0.76
CA ALA A 183 -17.13 -11.03 -0.39
C ALA A 183 -16.10 -9.94 -0.12
N GLY A 184 -14.96 -9.99 -0.80
CA GLY A 184 -13.95 -8.92 -0.77
C GLY A 184 -14.47 -7.63 -1.37
N VAL A 185 -13.82 -6.51 -1.01
CA VAL A 185 -14.13 -5.16 -1.50
C VAL A 185 -12.89 -4.50 -2.05
N CYS A 186 -13.08 -3.51 -2.93
CA CYS A 186 -12.00 -2.64 -3.43
C CYS A 186 -12.13 -1.26 -2.79
N ILE A 187 -11.06 -0.78 -2.16
CA ILE A 187 -10.98 0.55 -1.56
C ILE A 187 -9.79 1.28 -2.15
N GLU A 188 -10.00 2.51 -2.62
CA GLU A 188 -8.94 3.41 -3.04
C GLU A 188 -8.63 4.43 -1.94
N VAL A 189 -7.34 4.72 -1.78
CA VAL A 189 -6.83 5.75 -0.87
C VAL A 189 -6.00 6.72 -1.68
N GLY A 190 -6.44 7.97 -1.78
CA GLY A 190 -5.74 9.01 -2.50
C GLY A 190 -4.79 9.80 -1.58
N LEU A 191 -3.56 10.01 -2.03
CA LEU A 191 -2.57 10.81 -1.28
C LEU A 191 -2.91 12.29 -1.30
N ALA A 192 -3.51 12.79 -2.38
CA ALA A 192 -4.01 14.16 -2.48
C ALA A 192 -5.13 14.41 -1.47
N GLU A 193 -6.08 13.46 -1.35
CA GLU A 193 -7.17 13.53 -0.38
C GLU A 193 -6.66 13.41 1.06
N ALA A 194 -5.62 12.62 1.29
CA ALA A 194 -4.95 12.54 2.57
C ALA A 194 -4.29 13.88 2.97
N ALA A 195 -3.64 14.57 2.01
CA ALA A 195 -3.10 15.90 2.23
C ALA A 195 -4.20 16.93 2.50
N GLN A 196 -5.31 16.89 1.74
CA GLN A 196 -6.49 17.76 1.96
C GLN A 196 -7.09 17.55 3.35
N TRP A 197 -7.16 16.29 3.82
CA TRP A 197 -7.62 16.01 5.19
C TRP A 197 -6.74 16.68 6.25
N LEU A 198 -5.42 16.66 6.08
CA LEU A 198 -4.51 17.37 6.99
C LEU A 198 -4.65 18.90 6.91
N ALA A 199 -5.07 19.42 5.75
CA ALA A 199 -5.25 20.86 5.53
C ALA A 199 -6.58 21.40 6.05
N LEU A 200 -7.53 20.55 6.48
CA LEU A 200 -8.85 20.99 6.98
C LEU A 200 -8.81 22.13 7.99
N PRO A 201 -7.87 22.15 8.98
CA PRO A 201 -7.80 23.26 9.94
C PRO A 201 -7.29 24.58 9.36
N LEU A 202 -6.82 24.60 8.11
CA LEU A 202 -6.31 25.80 7.43
C LEU A 202 -7.41 26.58 6.69
N HIS A 203 -8.59 25.99 6.56
CA HIS A 203 -9.79 26.55 5.92
C HIS A 203 -10.85 26.82 6.95
#